data_97ecf5fafdd2d4f94206a7654aa97089
#
_entry.id   97ecf5fafdd2d4f94206a7654aa97089
#
_cell.length_a   1.000
_cell.length_b   1.000
_cell.length_c   1.000
_cell.angle_alpha   90.00
_cell.angle_beta   90.00
_cell.angle_gamma   90.00
#
_symmetry.space_group_name_H-M   'P 1'
#
loop_
_entity.id
_entity.type
_entity.pdbx_description
1 polymer ?
#
loop_
_entity_poly.entity_id
_entity_poly.type
_entity_poly.pdbx_seq_one_letter_code
_entity_poly.pdbx_strand_id
1 'polypeptide(L)'
;TDMMVGHSVTLNIDRPKYDAPVPRLTLKGITCYDGEGVKRLDNVSFTALGGEILGIAGIAGSGQRELLEAIAGLHPVAEGSIRFTPEGEPASELVGKTPMQIKKAGVAMAFVPEDRLGMGLVGSMGMTDNMMLRSWRKGKGIFVNRKDPNELAMQVWKELEVVTPSTDF
;
A
#
# COMPACT_ATOMS: atom_id res chain seq x y z
N THR A 1 5.09 13.67 -25.41
CA THR A 1 5.26 12.51 -24.45
C THR A 1 6.53 11.74 -24.81
N ASP A 2 6.75 11.41 -26.09
CA ASP A 2 7.90 10.61 -26.54
C ASP A 2 9.24 11.30 -26.27
N MET A 3 9.30 12.64 -26.37
CA MET A 3 10.49 13.43 -26.04
C MET A 3 10.86 13.41 -24.54
N MET A 4 9.91 13.13 -23.64
CA MET A 4 10.17 13.11 -22.20
C MET A 4 10.50 11.70 -21.68
N VAL A 5 10.02 10.66 -22.36
CA VAL A 5 10.15 9.28 -21.91
C VAL A 5 11.14 8.48 -22.76
N GLY A 6 11.56 9.02 -23.91
CA GLY A 6 12.55 8.38 -24.79
C GLY A 6 12.04 7.22 -25.65
N HIS A 7 10.77 6.84 -25.48
CA HIS A 7 10.11 5.79 -26.28
C HIS A 7 8.62 6.09 -26.43
N SER A 8 7.98 5.53 -27.46
CA SER A 8 6.54 5.69 -27.66
C SER A 8 5.74 4.90 -26.62
N VAL A 9 4.80 5.58 -25.96
CA VAL A 9 3.91 4.94 -24.97
C VAL A 9 2.56 4.70 -25.62
N THR A 10 2.15 3.44 -25.72
CA THR A 10 0.80 3.07 -26.14
C THR A 10 -0.14 3.13 -24.93
N LEU A 11 -1.18 3.96 -25.02
CA LEU A 11 -2.20 4.11 -23.96
C LEU A 11 -3.28 3.01 -24.02
N ASN A 12 -3.29 2.19 -25.04
CA ASN A 12 -4.21 1.06 -25.15
C ASN A 12 -3.68 -0.12 -24.34
N ILE A 13 -4.32 -0.36 -23.20
CA ILE A 13 -4.02 -1.50 -22.33
C ILE A 13 -5.17 -2.50 -22.47
N ASP A 14 -4.88 -3.72 -22.92
CA ASP A 14 -5.84 -4.83 -22.87
C ASP A 14 -6.07 -5.20 -21.40
N ARG A 15 -7.31 -4.98 -20.95
CA ARG A 15 -7.71 -5.29 -19.57
C ARG A 15 -8.54 -6.57 -19.57
N PRO A 16 -8.21 -7.52 -18.69
CA PRO A 16 -9.07 -8.68 -18.51
C PRO A 16 -10.46 -8.22 -18.04
N LYS A 17 -11.52 -8.77 -18.65
CA LYS A 17 -12.89 -8.54 -18.21
C LYS A 17 -13.25 -9.57 -17.14
N TYR A 18 -13.83 -9.08 -16.04
CA TYR A 18 -14.36 -9.93 -14.99
C TYR A 18 -15.88 -10.01 -15.15
N ASP A 19 -16.40 -11.23 -15.34
CA ASP A 19 -17.82 -11.44 -15.63
C ASP A 19 -18.72 -11.30 -14.39
N ALA A 20 -18.18 -11.45 -13.18
CA ALA A 20 -18.91 -11.34 -11.93
C ALA A 20 -18.05 -10.70 -10.83
N PRO A 21 -17.84 -9.38 -10.83
CA PRO A 21 -17.06 -8.72 -9.80
C PRO A 21 -17.78 -8.79 -8.45
N VAL A 22 -17.07 -9.28 -7.43
CA VAL A 22 -17.59 -9.37 -6.06
C VAL A 22 -16.96 -8.29 -5.17
N PRO A 23 -17.70 -7.71 -4.20
CA PRO A 23 -17.16 -6.76 -3.25
C PRO A 23 -15.99 -7.38 -2.47
N ARG A 24 -14.82 -6.71 -2.50
CA ARG A 24 -13.63 -7.11 -1.75
C ARG A 24 -13.35 -6.18 -0.57
N LEU A 25 -13.49 -4.88 -0.76
CA LEU A 25 -13.33 -3.88 0.29
C LEU A 25 -14.54 -2.95 0.26
N THR A 26 -15.25 -2.85 1.36
CA THR A 26 -16.42 -1.98 1.51
C THR A 26 -16.23 -1.05 2.68
N LEU A 27 -16.26 0.25 2.41
CA LEU A 27 -16.27 1.31 3.40
C LEU A 27 -17.68 1.89 3.51
N LYS A 28 -18.13 2.14 4.74
CA LYS A 28 -19.43 2.75 5.01
C LYS A 28 -19.30 3.83 6.09
N GLY A 29 -19.56 5.07 5.72
CA GLY A 29 -19.66 6.20 6.65
C GLY A 29 -18.35 6.51 7.39
N ILE A 30 -17.19 6.33 6.76
CA ILE A 30 -15.90 6.55 7.42
C ILE A 30 -15.70 8.00 7.74
N THR A 31 -15.54 8.30 9.02
CA THR A 31 -15.21 9.62 9.55
C THR A 31 -13.93 9.52 10.40
N CYS A 32 -12.98 10.40 10.11
CA CYS A 32 -11.69 10.48 10.82
C CYS A 32 -11.36 11.91 11.19
N TYR A 33 -10.66 12.09 12.30
CA TYR A 33 -10.15 13.36 12.79
C TYR A 33 -8.63 13.27 12.96
N ASP A 34 -7.94 14.38 12.75
CA ASP A 34 -6.51 14.47 13.08
C ASP A 34 -6.25 14.70 14.57
N GLY A 35 -4.95 14.84 14.95
CA GLY A 35 -4.56 15.10 16.33
C GLY A 35 -5.00 16.45 16.90
N GLU A 36 -5.43 17.38 16.05
CA GLU A 36 -5.96 18.69 16.41
C GLU A 36 -7.50 18.71 16.45
N GLY A 37 -8.14 17.58 16.18
CA GLY A 37 -9.59 17.43 16.14
C GLY A 37 -10.25 17.96 14.86
N VAL A 38 -9.47 18.23 13.82
CA VAL A 38 -10.00 18.64 12.52
C VAL A 38 -10.47 17.39 11.75
N LYS A 39 -11.70 17.45 11.24
CA LYS A 39 -12.27 16.37 10.45
C LYS A 39 -11.54 16.25 9.11
N ARG A 40 -10.90 15.11 8.85
CA ARG A 40 -10.14 14.80 7.63
C ARG A 40 -10.92 13.94 6.65
N LEU A 41 -11.75 13.04 7.17
CA LEU A 41 -12.73 12.29 6.38
C LEU A 41 -14.12 12.53 6.96
N ASP A 42 -15.10 12.72 6.09
CA ASP A 42 -16.49 12.98 6.48
C ASP A 42 -17.43 12.03 5.72
N ASN A 43 -17.91 10.99 6.41
CA ASN A 43 -18.91 10.05 5.93
C ASN A 43 -18.55 9.39 4.58
N VAL A 44 -17.29 9.00 4.40
CA VAL A 44 -16.78 8.41 3.15
C VAL A 44 -17.28 6.98 2.99
N SER A 45 -17.89 6.70 1.84
CA SER A 45 -18.43 5.37 1.53
C SER A 45 -18.11 4.98 0.09
N PHE A 46 -17.58 3.77 -0.12
CA PHE A 46 -17.40 3.16 -1.44
C PHE A 46 -17.18 1.65 -1.31
N THR A 47 -17.21 0.97 -2.45
CA THR A 47 -16.90 -0.45 -2.54
C THR A 47 -15.91 -0.68 -3.66
N ALA A 48 -14.81 -1.34 -3.36
CA ALA A 48 -13.86 -1.86 -4.34
C ALA A 48 -14.18 -3.34 -4.63
N LEU A 49 -14.26 -3.66 -5.91
CA LEU A 49 -14.65 -4.99 -6.40
C LEU A 49 -13.41 -5.83 -6.72
N GLY A 50 -13.56 -7.15 -6.71
CA GLY A 50 -12.53 -8.05 -7.17
C GLY A 50 -12.24 -7.85 -8.65
N GLY A 51 -10.96 -7.78 -9.01
CA GLY A 51 -10.53 -7.62 -10.40
C GLY A 51 -10.62 -6.21 -10.98
N GLU A 52 -11.14 -5.21 -10.24
CA GLU A 52 -11.11 -3.82 -10.69
C GLU A 52 -9.87 -3.07 -10.19
N ILE A 53 -9.55 -1.97 -10.87
CA ILE A 53 -8.62 -0.95 -10.40
C ILE A 53 -9.46 0.28 -10.03
N LEU A 54 -9.69 0.48 -8.74
CA LEU A 54 -10.38 1.65 -8.21
C LEU A 54 -9.35 2.77 -7.95
N GLY A 55 -9.41 3.83 -8.74
CA GLY A 55 -8.58 5.02 -8.55
C GLY A 55 -9.27 6.03 -7.64
N ILE A 56 -8.52 6.60 -6.68
CA ILE A 56 -8.97 7.69 -5.81
C ILE A 56 -8.14 8.92 -6.13
N ALA A 57 -8.77 9.94 -6.69
CA ALA A 57 -8.13 11.18 -7.06
C ALA A 57 -8.56 12.34 -6.15
N GLY A 58 -7.67 13.28 -5.92
CA GLY A 58 -7.92 14.48 -5.14
C GLY A 58 -6.70 15.41 -5.16
N ILE A 59 -6.88 16.62 -4.68
CA ILE A 59 -5.76 17.56 -4.45
C ILE A 59 -5.09 17.26 -3.10
N ALA A 60 -3.88 17.76 -2.90
CA ALA A 60 -3.17 17.61 -1.63
C ALA A 60 -4.03 18.10 -0.45
N GLY A 61 -4.10 17.32 0.62
CA GLY A 61 -4.89 17.62 1.81
C GLY A 61 -6.39 17.28 1.73
N SER A 62 -6.88 16.61 0.67
CA SER A 62 -8.27 16.19 0.55
C SER A 62 -8.61 14.86 1.26
N GLY A 63 -7.76 14.39 2.16
CA GLY A 63 -8.04 13.20 2.98
C GLY A 63 -7.62 11.86 2.38
N GLN A 64 -6.99 11.85 1.21
CA GLN A 64 -6.53 10.61 0.57
C GLN A 64 -5.54 9.83 1.45
N ARG A 65 -4.61 10.53 2.08
CA ARG A 65 -3.64 9.94 3.01
C ARG A 65 -4.34 9.31 4.20
N GLU A 66 -5.21 10.04 4.86
CA GLU A 66 -5.97 9.59 6.03
C GLU A 66 -6.87 8.40 5.67
N LEU A 67 -7.43 8.37 4.46
CA LEU A 67 -8.22 7.23 3.97
C LEU A 67 -7.37 5.97 3.83
N LEU A 68 -6.20 6.05 3.21
CA LEU A 68 -5.30 4.91 3.07
C LEU A 68 -4.75 4.44 4.43
N GLU A 69 -4.40 5.38 5.30
CA GLU A 69 -3.94 5.09 6.66
C GLU A 69 -5.05 4.46 7.52
N ALA A 70 -6.31 4.89 7.37
CA ALA A 70 -7.47 4.28 8.04
C ALA A 70 -7.69 2.82 7.59
N ILE A 71 -7.62 2.55 6.28
CA ILE A 71 -7.71 1.19 5.74
C ILE A 71 -6.55 0.32 6.24
N ALA A 72 -5.36 0.90 6.41
CA ALA A 72 -4.17 0.21 6.91
C ALA A 72 -4.18 -0.02 8.43
N GLY A 73 -5.10 0.61 9.18
CA GLY A 73 -5.10 0.61 10.64
C GLY A 73 -4.01 1.47 11.26
N LEU A 74 -3.51 2.46 10.52
CA LEU A 74 -2.50 3.44 10.96
C LEU A 74 -3.15 4.74 11.46
N HIS A 75 -4.41 5.00 11.05
CA HIS A 75 -5.18 6.16 11.47
C HIS A 75 -6.46 5.71 12.17
N PRO A 76 -6.84 6.28 13.33
CA PRO A 76 -8.05 5.90 14.04
C PRO A 76 -9.31 6.33 13.25
N VAL A 77 -10.25 5.40 13.14
CA VAL A 77 -11.59 5.65 12.57
C VAL A 77 -12.52 5.99 13.71
N ALA A 78 -13.13 7.18 13.67
CA ALA A 78 -14.07 7.63 14.69
C ALA A 78 -15.46 7.05 14.47
N GLU A 79 -15.92 6.98 13.21
CA GLU A 79 -17.22 6.45 12.83
C GLU A 79 -17.13 5.64 11.55
N GLY A 80 -18.04 4.69 11.38
CA GLY A 80 -18.16 3.88 10.17
C GLY A 80 -17.58 2.48 10.30
N SER A 81 -17.51 1.78 9.18
CA SER A 81 -17.10 0.38 9.08
C SER A 81 -16.26 0.16 7.82
N ILE A 82 -15.17 -0.59 7.95
CA ILE A 82 -14.31 -1.03 6.84
C ILE A 82 -14.33 -2.55 6.83
N ARG A 83 -14.97 -3.15 5.83
CA ARG A 83 -15.11 -4.60 5.71
C ARG A 83 -14.29 -5.12 4.53
N PHE A 84 -13.49 -6.12 4.79
CA PHE A 84 -12.72 -6.86 3.79
C PHE A 84 -13.26 -8.28 3.65
N THR A 85 -13.45 -8.71 2.40
CA THR A 85 -13.95 -10.05 2.05
C THR A 85 -12.87 -10.78 1.24
N PRO A 86 -12.07 -11.66 1.87
CA PRO A 86 -11.15 -12.53 1.14
C PRO A 86 -11.88 -13.47 0.18
N GLU A 87 -11.15 -14.10 -0.72
CA GLU A 87 -11.74 -15.08 -1.62
C GLU A 87 -12.11 -16.34 -0.87
N GLY A 88 -13.39 -16.77 -1.00
CA GLY A 88 -13.89 -17.98 -0.33
C GLY A 88 -14.08 -17.88 1.18
N GLU A 89 -13.91 -16.68 1.76
CA GLU A 89 -14.02 -16.47 3.20
C GLU A 89 -15.09 -15.42 3.55
N PRO A 90 -15.61 -15.41 4.79
CA PRO A 90 -16.55 -14.41 5.24
C PRO A 90 -15.89 -13.04 5.40
N ALA A 91 -16.69 -11.98 5.20
CA ALA A 91 -16.24 -10.61 5.41
C ALA A 91 -15.80 -10.36 6.86
N SER A 92 -14.68 -9.68 7.04
CA SER A 92 -14.15 -9.29 8.35
C SER A 92 -14.10 -7.77 8.49
N GLU A 93 -14.42 -7.27 9.70
CA GLU A 93 -14.27 -5.84 10.04
C GLU A 93 -12.79 -5.51 10.26
N LEU A 94 -12.35 -4.38 9.71
CA LEU A 94 -10.96 -3.91 9.84
C LEU A 94 -10.80 -2.77 10.85
N VAL A 95 -11.86 -2.02 11.14
CA VAL A 95 -11.79 -0.92 12.13
C VAL A 95 -11.37 -1.48 13.50
N GLY A 96 -10.41 -0.80 14.13
CA GLY A 96 -9.83 -1.21 15.41
C GLY A 96 -8.79 -2.33 15.33
N LYS A 97 -8.53 -2.89 14.16
CA LYS A 97 -7.44 -3.86 13.97
C LYS A 97 -6.10 -3.15 13.76
N THR A 98 -5.05 -3.78 14.26
CA THR A 98 -3.67 -3.34 14.00
C THR A 98 -3.26 -3.61 12.55
N PRO A 99 -2.27 -2.88 11.98
CA PRO A 99 -1.77 -3.13 10.62
C PRO A 99 -1.34 -4.58 10.39
N MET A 100 -0.78 -5.23 11.41
CA MET A 100 -0.39 -6.63 11.33
C MET A 100 -1.60 -7.58 11.23
N GLN A 101 -2.68 -7.30 11.93
CA GLN A 101 -3.92 -8.08 11.85
C GLN A 101 -4.60 -7.90 10.49
N ILE A 102 -4.61 -6.67 9.97
CA ILE A 102 -5.13 -6.32 8.65
C ILE A 102 -4.34 -7.06 7.56
N LYS A 103 -3.01 -7.05 7.64
CA LYS A 103 -2.14 -7.81 6.74
C LYS A 103 -2.41 -9.32 6.81
N LYS A 104 -2.60 -9.87 8.02
CA LYS A 104 -2.94 -11.30 8.20
C LYS A 104 -4.32 -11.66 7.66
N ALA A 105 -5.25 -10.71 7.61
CA ALA A 105 -6.56 -10.89 6.98
C ALA A 105 -6.50 -10.92 5.44
N GLY A 106 -5.32 -10.71 4.84
CA GLY A 106 -5.12 -10.79 3.39
C GLY A 106 -5.07 -9.44 2.67
N VAL A 107 -5.18 -8.32 3.40
CA VAL A 107 -5.03 -6.98 2.79
C VAL A 107 -3.56 -6.71 2.54
N ALA A 108 -3.15 -6.79 1.27
CA ALA A 108 -1.80 -6.45 0.86
C ALA A 108 -1.72 -4.94 0.55
N MET A 109 -0.76 -4.25 1.17
CA MET A 109 -0.61 -2.81 1.02
C MET A 109 0.83 -2.46 0.61
N ALA A 110 0.95 -1.52 -0.33
CA ALA A 110 2.19 -0.89 -0.71
C ALA A 110 2.02 0.63 -0.58
N PHE A 111 2.81 1.25 0.28
CA PHE A 111 2.81 2.70 0.46
C PHE A 111 3.97 3.31 -0.31
N VAL A 112 3.65 4.34 -1.11
CA VAL A 112 4.63 5.24 -1.70
C VAL A 112 4.29 6.65 -1.16
N PRO A 113 4.85 7.03 0.00
CA PRO A 113 4.52 8.29 0.64
C PRO A 113 5.14 9.49 -0.10
N GLU A 114 4.56 10.68 0.09
CA GLU A 114 5.13 11.93 -0.42
C GLU A 114 6.52 12.19 0.20
N ASP A 115 6.64 12.03 1.50
CA ASP A 115 7.94 12.05 2.21
C ASP A 115 8.59 10.66 2.15
N ARG A 116 9.41 10.45 1.13
CA ARG A 116 10.08 9.17 0.90
C ARG A 116 11.11 8.83 1.97
N LEU A 117 11.85 9.84 2.45
CA LEU A 117 12.92 9.64 3.42
C LEU A 117 12.41 9.56 4.86
N GLY A 118 11.31 10.25 5.19
CA GLY A 118 10.72 10.20 6.53
C GLY A 118 9.78 9.01 6.75
N MET A 119 9.12 8.52 5.71
CA MET A 119 8.08 7.49 5.84
C MET A 119 8.29 6.26 4.95
N GLY A 120 8.99 6.39 3.83
CA GLY A 120 9.11 5.33 2.83
C GLY A 120 10.39 4.51 2.94
N LEU A 121 11.48 5.15 3.34
CA LEU A 121 12.82 4.58 3.41
C LEU A 121 13.50 5.02 4.70
N VAL A 122 14.43 4.20 5.19
CA VAL A 122 15.38 4.59 6.23
C VAL A 122 16.65 5.10 5.55
N GLY A 123 16.84 6.42 5.51
CA GLY A 123 17.92 7.07 4.75
C GLY A 123 19.35 6.69 5.20
N SER A 124 19.52 6.16 6.42
CA SER A 124 20.79 5.65 6.94
C SER A 124 21.06 4.18 6.60
N MET A 125 20.14 3.51 5.91
CA MET A 125 20.25 2.10 5.53
C MET A 125 20.48 1.98 4.02
N GLY A 126 21.32 1.02 3.63
CA GLY A 126 21.50 0.66 2.23
C GLY A 126 20.24 0.04 1.60
N MET A 127 20.27 -0.15 0.29
CA MET A 127 19.15 -0.70 -0.49
C MET A 127 18.73 -2.09 0.01
N THR A 128 19.69 -3.00 0.24
CA THR A 128 19.42 -4.34 0.77
C THR A 128 18.73 -4.30 2.12
N ASP A 129 19.15 -3.41 3.04
CA ASP A 129 18.58 -3.30 4.37
C ASP A 129 17.17 -2.70 4.32
N ASN A 130 16.93 -1.71 3.47
CA ASN A 130 15.59 -1.18 3.23
C ASN A 130 14.63 -2.26 2.67
N MET A 131 15.09 -3.11 1.73
CA MET A 131 14.31 -4.25 1.24
C MET A 131 14.01 -5.27 2.34
N MET A 132 14.93 -5.44 3.29
CA MET A 132 14.78 -6.35 4.42
C MET A 132 13.71 -5.91 5.42
N LEU A 133 13.41 -4.61 5.57
CA LEU A 133 12.39 -4.11 6.50
C LEU A 133 11.03 -4.78 6.32
N ARG A 134 10.67 -5.24 5.13
CA ARG A 134 9.41 -5.94 4.85
C ARG A 134 9.47 -7.45 5.05
N SER A 135 10.65 -8.04 5.12
CA SER A 135 10.86 -9.49 5.09
C SER A 135 11.59 -10.06 6.30
N TRP A 136 12.14 -9.24 7.20
CA TRP A 136 12.96 -9.69 8.33
C TRP A 136 12.30 -10.75 9.24
N ARG A 137 10.95 -10.76 9.33
CA ARG A 137 10.20 -11.75 10.12
C ARG A 137 9.91 -13.07 9.38
N LYS A 138 10.27 -13.20 8.10
CA LYS A 138 10.04 -14.42 7.32
C LYS A 138 11.06 -15.53 7.62
N GLY A 139 12.19 -15.20 8.25
CA GLY A 139 13.21 -16.17 8.67
C GLY A 139 12.75 -17.07 9.81
N LYS A 140 13.20 -18.34 9.81
CA LYS A 140 12.88 -19.34 10.86
C LYS A 140 13.95 -19.40 11.96
N GLY A 141 14.93 -18.50 12.00
CA GLY A 141 16.07 -18.54 12.94
C GLY A 141 16.21 -17.27 13.77
N ILE A 142 17.20 -17.28 14.67
CA ILE A 142 17.61 -16.14 15.49
C ILE A 142 18.31 -15.09 14.62
N PHE A 143 18.89 -15.50 13.48
CA PHE A 143 19.60 -14.64 12.56
C PHE A 143 18.70 -14.15 11.44
N VAL A 144 18.87 -12.89 11.04
CA VAL A 144 18.15 -12.30 9.92
C VAL A 144 18.73 -12.83 8.61
N ASN A 145 17.87 -13.38 7.75
CA ASN A 145 18.27 -13.81 6.41
C ASN A 145 18.37 -12.58 5.50
N ARG A 146 19.58 -12.25 5.03
CA ARG A 146 19.85 -11.14 4.09
C ARG A 146 19.89 -11.58 2.63
N LYS A 147 19.86 -12.90 2.36
CA LYS A 147 20.00 -13.42 1.00
C LYS A 147 18.86 -12.98 0.09
N ASP A 148 17.62 -13.26 0.47
CA ASP A 148 16.43 -12.92 -0.33
C ASP A 148 16.28 -11.40 -0.54
N PRO A 149 16.46 -10.53 0.52
CA PRO A 149 16.48 -9.09 0.34
C PRO A 149 17.58 -8.60 -0.62
N ASN A 150 18.78 -9.19 -0.57
CA ASN A 150 19.87 -8.82 -1.45
C ASN A 150 19.60 -9.25 -2.91
N GLU A 151 19.04 -10.44 -3.13
CA GLU A 151 18.63 -10.89 -4.45
C GLU A 151 17.56 -9.95 -5.04
N LEU A 152 16.57 -9.55 -4.25
CA LEU A 152 15.56 -8.56 -4.63
C LEU A 152 16.18 -7.20 -4.95
N ALA A 153 17.12 -6.71 -4.12
CA ALA A 153 17.81 -5.45 -4.34
C ALA A 153 18.60 -5.49 -5.66
N MET A 154 19.32 -6.57 -5.93
CA MET A 154 20.06 -6.78 -7.19
C MET A 154 19.14 -6.83 -8.40
N GLN A 155 17.98 -7.48 -8.29
CA GLN A 155 16.99 -7.54 -9.36
C GLN A 155 16.44 -6.13 -9.65
N VAL A 156 15.98 -5.42 -8.64
CA VAL A 156 15.44 -4.05 -8.76
C VAL A 156 16.50 -3.10 -9.31
N TRP A 157 17.75 -3.22 -8.87
CA TRP A 157 18.85 -2.41 -9.38
C TRP A 157 19.04 -2.56 -10.89
N LYS A 158 19.00 -3.80 -11.37
CA LYS A 158 19.17 -4.12 -12.81
C LYS A 158 17.95 -3.76 -13.65
N GLU A 159 16.76 -4.13 -13.19
CA GLU A 159 15.52 -3.98 -13.98
C GLU A 159 15.04 -2.53 -14.05
N LEU A 160 15.24 -1.75 -12.98
CA LEU A 160 14.78 -0.35 -12.89
C LEU A 160 15.91 0.66 -13.07
N GLU A 161 17.11 0.22 -13.48
CA GLU A 161 18.28 1.08 -13.75
C GLU A 161 18.58 2.06 -12.59
N VAL A 162 18.44 1.58 -11.33
CA VAL A 162 18.65 2.42 -10.15
C VAL A 162 20.09 2.90 -10.09
N VAL A 163 20.28 4.21 -10.03
CA VAL A 163 21.62 4.81 -9.94
C VAL A 163 22.14 4.73 -8.51
N THR A 164 22.97 3.74 -8.23
CA THR A 164 23.64 3.54 -6.93
C THR A 164 24.98 2.87 -7.16
N PRO A 165 26.01 3.18 -6.33
CA PRO A 165 27.32 2.50 -6.45
C PRO A 165 27.25 1.00 -6.13
N SER A 166 26.40 0.59 -5.21
CA SER A 166 26.15 -0.81 -4.86
C SER A 166 24.78 -0.95 -4.16
N THR A 167 24.36 -2.21 -3.92
CA THR A 167 23.13 -2.51 -3.16
C THR A 167 23.28 -2.34 -1.65
N ASP A 168 24.49 -2.11 -1.16
CA ASP A 168 24.80 -1.88 0.26
C ASP A 168 24.88 -0.39 0.63
N PHE A 169 24.67 0.49 -0.37
CA PHE A 169 24.54 1.94 -0.21
C PHE A 169 23.11 2.37 -0.23
#